data_092ea5af2cc68cbe7b86bb5979d2be37
#
_entry.id   092ea5af2cc68cbe7b86bb5979d2be37
#
_cell.length_a   1.000
_cell.length_b   1.000
_cell.length_c   1.000
_cell.angle_alpha   90.00
_cell.angle_beta   90.00
_cell.angle_gamma   90.00
#
_symmetry.space_group_name_H-M   'P 1'
#
loop_
_entity.id
_entity.type
_entity.pdbx_description
1 polymer ?
#
loop_
_entity_poly.entity_id
_entity_poly.type
_entity_poly.pdbx_seq_one_letter_code
_entity_poly.pdbx_strand_id
1 'polypeptide(L)'
;MEMVYHIPIRMERDIVFKRMHIYETQPNYNEFLTAYNELAEEIPKLVDARGIYVLKKADGREPMHRGLCEVSHFVYAMVTLGAGISDRCTAYFAEKDYLKGLMIDSIADQLLFNLSDDFYPVIRGDVFEKQGYALTVRYQPDDYLIPIQNQKAILEETGGTELLNVSVTEGFMYNPLKTMGYVYGADKNIQIAEKDHDCSLCSNYSCEFRSV
;
A
#
# COMPACT_ATOMS: atom_id res chain seq x y z
N MET A 1 21.45 2.53 6.66
CA MET A 1 20.88 1.72 7.76
C MET A 1 19.45 1.49 7.38
N GLU A 2 19.14 0.27 7.07
CA GLU A 2 17.77 -0.13 6.72
C GLU A 2 16.93 -0.07 7.98
N MET A 3 15.89 0.75 7.98
CA MET A 3 15.05 0.97 9.15
C MET A 3 13.64 0.49 8.84
N VAL A 4 13.10 -0.33 9.73
CA VAL A 4 11.69 -0.73 9.70
C VAL A 4 10.88 0.29 10.49
N TYR A 5 9.88 0.88 9.86
CA TYR A 5 8.96 1.83 10.47
C TYR A 5 7.68 1.10 10.88
N HIS A 6 7.25 1.29 12.12
CA HIS A 6 5.93 0.87 12.58
C HIS A 6 4.98 2.05 12.44
N ILE A 7 3.90 1.87 11.69
CA ILE A 7 2.99 2.95 11.32
C ILE A 7 1.62 2.66 11.96
N PRO A 8 1.04 3.62 12.68
CA PRO A 8 -0.29 3.44 13.25
C PRO A 8 -1.33 3.18 12.16
N ILE A 9 -2.26 2.26 12.42
CA ILE A 9 -3.39 2.02 11.52
C ILE A 9 -4.54 2.98 11.80
N ARG A 10 -5.26 3.35 10.74
CA ARG A 10 -6.41 4.24 10.80
C ARG A 10 -7.58 3.62 10.03
N MET A 11 -8.57 3.14 10.78
CA MET A 11 -9.80 2.57 10.20
C MET A 11 -10.83 3.66 9.92
N GLU A 12 -11.41 3.66 8.73
CA GLU A 12 -12.38 4.66 8.26
C GLU A 12 -13.65 3.95 7.78
N ARG A 13 -14.58 3.71 8.71
CA ARG A 13 -15.84 2.99 8.48
C ARG A 13 -16.59 3.47 7.25
N ASP A 14 -16.70 4.79 7.11
CA ASP A 14 -17.54 5.37 6.05
C ASP A 14 -16.96 5.11 4.65
N ILE A 15 -15.63 5.03 4.54
CA ILE A 15 -14.95 4.62 3.30
C ILE A 15 -15.22 3.15 3.01
N VAL A 16 -15.08 2.28 4.01
CA VAL A 16 -15.36 0.84 3.88
C VAL A 16 -16.81 0.60 3.48
N PHE A 17 -17.76 1.24 4.15
CA PHE A 17 -19.18 1.11 3.86
C PHE A 17 -19.53 1.62 2.46
N LYS A 18 -18.98 2.76 2.05
CA LYS A 18 -19.14 3.28 0.67
C LYS A 18 -18.66 2.27 -0.37
N ARG A 19 -17.48 1.67 -0.17
CA ARG A 19 -16.91 0.67 -1.08
C ARG A 19 -17.73 -0.62 -1.15
N MET A 20 -18.27 -1.05 -0.02
CA MET A 20 -19.15 -2.22 0.05
C MET A 20 -20.60 -1.91 -0.36
N HIS A 21 -20.90 -0.67 -0.79
CA HIS A 21 -22.25 -0.21 -1.11
C HIS A 21 -23.25 -0.42 0.05
N ILE A 22 -22.79 -0.16 1.30
CA ILE A 22 -23.60 -0.26 2.50
C ILE A 22 -24.14 1.12 2.84
N TYR A 23 -25.46 1.25 2.87
CA TYR A 23 -26.17 2.51 3.15
C TYR A 23 -27.16 2.35 4.30
N GLU A 24 -27.33 3.39 5.11
CA GLU A 24 -28.24 3.39 6.28
C GLU A 24 -29.69 3.05 5.96
N THR A 25 -30.11 3.26 4.70
CA THR A 25 -31.46 2.95 4.24
C THR A 25 -31.70 1.47 3.95
N GLN A 26 -30.66 0.62 4.01
CA GLN A 26 -30.79 -0.81 3.75
C GLN A 26 -31.37 -1.54 4.97
N PRO A 27 -32.28 -2.52 4.78
CA PRO A 27 -32.91 -3.26 5.88
C PRO A 27 -31.91 -3.97 6.82
N ASN A 28 -30.76 -4.40 6.28
CA ASN A 28 -29.70 -5.14 6.98
C ASN A 28 -28.53 -4.24 7.45
N TYR A 29 -28.68 -2.90 7.43
CA TYR A 29 -27.61 -1.98 7.83
C TYR A 29 -27.05 -2.27 9.23
N ASN A 30 -27.92 -2.59 10.21
CA ASN A 30 -27.49 -2.89 11.57
C ASN A 30 -26.65 -4.17 11.66
N GLU A 31 -26.85 -5.14 10.78
CA GLU A 31 -26.04 -6.35 10.69
C GLU A 31 -24.61 -6.02 10.22
N PHE A 32 -24.48 -5.20 9.18
CA PHE A 32 -23.19 -4.69 8.72
C PHE A 32 -22.48 -3.87 9.78
N LEU A 33 -23.20 -2.98 10.47
CA LEU A 33 -22.64 -2.16 11.52
C LEU A 33 -22.12 -3.00 12.69
N THR A 34 -22.86 -4.03 13.09
CA THR A 34 -22.43 -4.96 14.15
C THR A 34 -21.17 -5.70 13.73
N ALA A 35 -21.14 -6.28 12.52
CA ALA A 35 -19.97 -6.98 12.00
C ALA A 35 -18.74 -6.06 11.92
N TYR A 36 -18.91 -4.83 11.48
CA TYR A 36 -17.81 -3.86 11.44
C TYR A 36 -17.26 -3.56 12.84
N ASN A 37 -18.14 -3.32 13.82
CA ASN A 37 -17.72 -3.00 15.19
C ASN A 37 -16.95 -4.16 15.84
N GLU A 38 -17.39 -5.41 15.63
CA GLU A 38 -16.68 -6.60 16.10
C GLU A 38 -15.29 -6.73 15.45
N LEU A 39 -15.19 -6.49 14.14
CA LEU A 39 -13.93 -6.49 13.42
C LEU A 39 -13.02 -5.33 13.85
N ALA A 40 -13.59 -4.16 14.18
CA ALA A 40 -12.82 -3.02 14.65
C ALA A 40 -12.10 -3.29 15.99
N GLU A 41 -12.62 -4.17 16.84
CA GLU A 41 -11.98 -4.62 18.07
C GLU A 41 -10.94 -5.72 17.83
N GLU A 42 -11.11 -6.52 16.78
CA GLU A 42 -10.25 -7.65 16.44
C GLU A 42 -9.01 -7.23 15.64
N ILE A 43 -9.19 -6.41 14.60
CA ILE A 43 -8.17 -6.04 13.61
C ILE A 43 -6.88 -5.47 14.23
N PRO A 44 -6.89 -4.59 15.26
CA PRO A 44 -5.66 -4.09 15.85
C PRO A 44 -4.73 -5.15 16.44
N LYS A 45 -5.26 -6.35 16.71
CA LYS A 45 -4.51 -7.50 17.25
C LYS A 45 -3.92 -8.39 16.15
N LEU A 46 -4.42 -8.24 14.92
CA LEU A 46 -4.06 -9.05 13.75
C LEU A 46 -3.05 -8.35 12.84
N VAL A 47 -3.04 -7.01 12.88
CA VAL A 47 -2.24 -6.19 11.96
C VAL A 47 -0.86 -5.91 12.55
N ASP A 48 0.17 -6.15 11.73
CA ASP A 48 1.56 -5.75 11.96
C ASP A 48 1.96 -4.76 10.83
N ALA A 49 1.50 -3.51 11.00
CA ALA A 49 1.66 -2.46 10.00
C ALA A 49 3.09 -1.93 9.98
N ARG A 50 3.84 -2.27 8.94
CA ARG A 50 5.25 -1.91 8.78
C ARG A 50 5.53 -1.33 7.40
N GLY A 51 6.52 -0.42 7.35
CA GLY A 51 7.06 0.13 6.11
C GLY A 51 8.57 0.15 6.10
N ILE A 52 9.14 0.02 4.93
CA ILE A 52 10.58 0.18 4.65
C ILE A 52 10.77 0.99 3.38
N TYR A 53 11.86 1.73 3.29
CA TYR A 53 12.29 2.33 2.03
C TYR A 53 13.81 2.35 1.93
N VAL A 54 14.32 2.43 0.70
CA VAL A 54 15.74 2.60 0.41
C VAL A 54 15.93 3.63 -0.69
N LEU A 55 16.95 4.47 -0.57
CA LEU A 55 17.39 5.40 -1.60
C LEU A 55 18.60 4.81 -2.33
N LYS A 56 18.50 4.63 -3.64
CA LYS A 56 19.55 4.08 -4.50
C LYS A 56 19.88 5.03 -5.64
N LYS A 57 21.16 5.17 -6.01
CA LYS A 57 21.54 5.90 -7.22
C LYS A 57 20.92 5.27 -8.46
N ALA A 58 20.48 6.09 -9.41
CA ALA A 58 19.93 5.62 -10.67
C ALA A 58 21.01 5.07 -11.64
N ASP A 59 22.29 5.39 -11.41
CA ASP A 59 23.41 4.99 -12.26
C ASP A 59 23.43 3.50 -12.59
N GLY A 60 23.35 3.17 -13.87
CA GLY A 60 23.37 1.80 -14.37
C GLY A 60 22.10 0.98 -14.11
N ARG A 61 21.04 1.59 -13.59
CA ARG A 61 19.74 0.97 -13.36
C ARG A 61 18.76 1.34 -14.47
N GLU A 62 18.08 0.35 -14.99
CA GLU A 62 17.02 0.59 -15.95
C GLU A 62 15.80 1.20 -15.23
N PRO A 63 15.26 2.35 -15.70
CA PRO A 63 14.10 2.96 -15.09
C PRO A 63 12.83 2.12 -15.37
N MET A 64 12.06 1.85 -14.33
CA MET A 64 10.82 1.06 -14.44
C MET A 64 9.70 1.78 -15.20
N HIS A 65 9.80 3.10 -15.34
CA HIS A 65 8.83 3.94 -16.05
C HIS A 65 9.53 5.16 -16.66
N ARG A 66 8.99 5.68 -17.78
CA ARG A 66 9.54 6.88 -18.46
C ARG A 66 9.64 8.12 -17.54
N GLY A 67 8.72 8.27 -16.57
CA GLY A 67 8.76 9.36 -15.59
C GLY A 67 9.90 9.24 -14.57
N LEU A 68 10.70 8.17 -14.63
CA LEU A 68 11.87 7.93 -13.80
C LEU A 68 13.20 8.04 -14.58
N CYS A 69 13.15 8.44 -15.88
CA CYS A 69 14.36 8.44 -16.73
C CYS A 69 15.35 9.58 -16.39
N GLU A 70 14.86 10.70 -15.85
CA GLU A 70 15.64 11.92 -15.65
C GLU A 70 15.93 12.23 -14.17
N VAL A 71 15.93 11.20 -13.32
CA VAL A 71 16.21 11.35 -11.89
C VAL A 71 17.57 10.77 -11.53
N SER A 72 18.24 11.35 -10.54
CA SER A 72 19.54 10.89 -10.07
C SER A 72 19.45 9.68 -9.14
N HIS A 73 18.30 9.47 -8.50
CA HIS A 73 18.06 8.37 -7.55
C HIS A 73 16.67 7.79 -7.70
N PHE A 74 16.54 6.53 -7.26
CA PHE A 74 15.26 5.86 -7.03
C PHE A 74 15.04 5.64 -5.54
N VAL A 75 13.80 5.84 -5.08
CA VAL A 75 13.36 5.43 -3.75
C VAL A 75 12.43 4.25 -3.94
N TYR A 76 12.90 3.06 -3.58
CA TYR A 76 12.07 1.86 -3.50
C TYR A 76 11.43 1.81 -2.12
N ALA A 77 10.15 1.58 -2.06
CA ALA A 77 9.41 1.51 -0.80
C ALA A 77 8.45 0.31 -0.79
N MET A 78 8.20 -0.19 0.41
CA MET A 78 7.27 -1.29 0.63
C MET A 78 6.56 -1.09 1.96
N VAL A 79 5.26 -1.40 1.98
CA VAL A 79 4.43 -1.44 3.19
C VAL A 79 3.68 -2.77 3.27
N THR A 80 3.43 -3.26 4.48
CA THR A 80 2.67 -4.49 4.71
C THR A 80 1.81 -4.37 5.97
N LEU A 81 0.67 -5.05 6.00
CA LEU A 81 -0.15 -5.26 7.20
C LEU A 81 0.20 -6.57 7.92
N GLY A 82 1.18 -7.34 7.42
CA GLY A 82 1.51 -8.66 7.91
C GLY A 82 0.51 -9.74 7.47
N ALA A 83 0.70 -10.98 7.93
CA ALA A 83 -0.11 -12.12 7.52
C ALA A 83 -1.45 -12.22 8.27
N GLY A 84 -1.50 -11.80 9.54
CA GLY A 84 -2.60 -12.10 10.46
C GLY A 84 -3.99 -11.68 9.95
N ILE A 85 -4.10 -10.51 9.29
CA ILE A 85 -5.39 -10.05 8.76
C ILE A 85 -5.85 -10.90 7.56
N SER A 86 -4.93 -11.34 6.69
CA SER A 86 -5.22 -12.20 5.55
C SER A 86 -5.58 -13.63 6.00
N ASP A 87 -4.87 -14.14 7.01
CA ASP A 87 -5.16 -15.45 7.62
C ASP A 87 -6.54 -15.45 8.25
N ARG A 88 -6.91 -14.40 8.97
CA ARG A 88 -8.24 -14.27 9.57
C ARG A 88 -9.35 -14.13 8.53
N CYS A 89 -9.11 -13.39 7.46
CA CYS A 89 -10.02 -13.32 6.31
C CYS A 89 -10.30 -14.73 5.76
N THR A 90 -9.26 -15.51 5.51
CA THR A 90 -9.36 -16.89 5.05
C THR A 90 -10.15 -17.78 6.04
N ALA A 91 -9.91 -17.60 7.34
CA ALA A 91 -10.63 -18.34 8.38
C ALA A 91 -12.13 -18.04 8.37
N TYR A 92 -12.54 -16.78 8.23
CA TYR A 92 -13.96 -16.41 8.13
C TYR A 92 -14.65 -17.09 6.93
N PHE A 93 -13.99 -17.15 5.76
CA PHE A 93 -14.55 -17.89 4.62
C PHE A 93 -14.66 -19.40 4.89
N ALA A 94 -13.67 -20.00 5.55
CA ALA A 94 -13.70 -21.41 5.94
C ALA A 94 -14.81 -21.72 6.97
N GLU A 95 -15.06 -20.78 7.88
CA GLU A 95 -16.14 -20.83 8.88
C GLU A 95 -17.53 -20.53 8.29
N LYS A 96 -17.60 -20.14 7.00
CA LYS A 96 -18.80 -19.72 6.27
C LYS A 96 -19.40 -18.40 6.78
N ASP A 97 -18.63 -17.59 7.50
CA ASP A 97 -18.99 -16.22 7.86
C ASP A 97 -18.56 -15.27 6.73
N TYR A 98 -19.30 -15.33 5.62
CA TYR A 98 -18.98 -14.57 4.41
C TYR A 98 -19.08 -13.06 4.60
N LEU A 99 -19.98 -12.62 5.50
CA LEU A 99 -20.12 -11.19 5.80
C LEU A 99 -18.83 -10.64 6.42
N LYS A 100 -18.33 -11.27 7.47
CA LYS A 100 -17.05 -10.84 8.08
C LYS A 100 -15.87 -11.07 7.16
N GLY A 101 -15.87 -12.16 6.38
CA GLY A 101 -14.82 -12.42 5.39
C GLY A 101 -14.67 -11.30 4.36
N LEU A 102 -15.78 -10.86 3.76
CA LEU A 102 -15.78 -9.76 2.80
C LEU A 102 -15.46 -8.40 3.46
N MET A 103 -15.98 -8.18 4.66
CA MET A 103 -15.79 -6.93 5.37
C MET A 103 -14.34 -6.74 5.85
N ILE A 104 -13.72 -7.79 6.43
CA ILE A 104 -12.32 -7.72 6.87
C ILE A 104 -11.37 -7.52 5.67
N ASP A 105 -11.68 -8.11 4.52
CA ASP A 105 -10.91 -7.91 3.29
C ASP A 105 -11.00 -6.46 2.81
N SER A 106 -12.21 -5.87 2.80
CA SER A 106 -12.42 -4.47 2.45
C SER A 106 -11.77 -3.48 3.43
N ILE A 107 -11.81 -3.80 4.74
CA ILE A 107 -11.09 -3.01 5.76
C ILE A 107 -9.58 -3.11 5.54
N ALA A 108 -9.06 -4.31 5.25
CA ALA A 108 -7.63 -4.51 5.02
C ALA A 108 -7.12 -3.73 3.81
N ASP A 109 -7.89 -3.65 2.73
CA ASP A 109 -7.56 -2.81 1.58
C ASP A 109 -7.49 -1.33 1.96
N GLN A 110 -8.50 -0.84 2.66
CA GLN A 110 -8.53 0.55 3.13
C GLN A 110 -7.33 0.85 4.05
N LEU A 111 -6.99 -0.06 4.97
CA LEU A 111 -5.83 0.07 5.84
C LEU A 111 -4.52 0.08 5.06
N LEU A 112 -4.37 -0.75 4.03
CA LEU A 112 -3.16 -0.82 3.22
C LEU A 112 -2.92 0.48 2.42
N PHE A 113 -3.99 1.05 1.84
CA PHE A 113 -3.90 2.35 1.17
C PHE A 113 -3.54 3.46 2.15
N ASN A 114 -4.22 3.55 3.29
CA ASN A 114 -3.89 4.54 4.31
C ASN A 114 -2.46 4.38 4.82
N LEU A 115 -2.00 3.14 5.00
CA LEU A 115 -0.63 2.85 5.42
C LEU A 115 0.40 3.41 4.44
N SER A 116 0.18 3.27 3.13
CA SER A 116 1.07 3.83 2.12
C SER A 116 1.03 5.37 2.10
N ASP A 117 -0.15 5.96 2.26
CA ASP A 117 -0.32 7.42 2.30
C ASP A 117 0.30 8.02 3.57
N ASP A 118 0.14 7.38 4.73
CA ASP A 118 0.73 7.80 6.00
C ASP A 118 2.27 7.58 6.04
N PHE A 119 2.80 6.67 5.22
CA PHE A 119 4.24 6.45 5.11
C PHE A 119 4.93 7.47 4.18
N TYR A 120 4.24 8.03 3.20
CA TYR A 120 4.80 9.01 2.28
C TYR A 120 5.43 10.23 2.96
N PRO A 121 4.79 10.91 3.94
CA PRO A 121 5.41 12.01 4.66
C PRO A 121 6.73 11.64 5.35
N VAL A 122 6.85 10.42 5.86
CA VAL A 122 8.09 9.92 6.50
C VAL A 122 9.20 9.80 5.44
N ILE A 123 8.92 9.13 4.32
CA ILE A 123 9.88 8.98 3.22
C ILE A 123 10.29 10.35 2.69
N ARG A 124 9.31 11.22 2.40
CA ARG A 124 9.54 12.57 1.87
C ARG A 124 10.38 13.41 2.82
N GLY A 125 10.04 13.44 4.11
CA GLY A 125 10.77 14.19 5.13
C GLY A 125 12.24 13.74 5.19
N ASP A 126 12.46 12.44 5.32
CA ASP A 126 13.80 11.87 5.39
C ASP A 126 14.65 12.11 4.13
N VAL A 127 14.06 11.94 2.95
CA VAL A 127 14.77 12.11 1.67
C VAL A 127 15.05 13.59 1.39
N PHE A 128 14.11 14.47 1.70
CA PHE A 128 14.29 15.92 1.51
C PHE A 128 15.23 16.52 2.56
N GLU A 129 15.00 16.25 3.85
CA GLU A 129 15.79 16.87 4.93
C GLU A 129 17.24 16.36 4.97
N LYS A 130 17.44 15.06 4.73
CA LYS A 130 18.76 14.43 4.82
C LYS A 130 19.57 14.55 3.54
N GLN A 131 18.94 14.56 2.37
CA GLN A 131 19.57 14.46 1.06
C GLN A 131 19.32 15.66 0.14
N GLY A 132 18.29 16.46 0.42
CA GLY A 132 17.88 17.60 -0.40
C GLY A 132 17.23 17.20 -1.71
N TYR A 133 16.64 16.01 -1.81
CA TYR A 133 15.94 15.53 -3.02
C TYR A 133 14.44 15.70 -2.88
N ALA A 134 13.81 16.23 -3.94
CA ALA A 134 12.36 16.14 -4.11
C ALA A 134 11.97 14.77 -4.68
N LEU A 135 10.74 14.33 -4.41
CA LEU A 135 10.19 13.07 -4.94
C LEU A 135 9.20 13.33 -6.06
N THR A 136 9.18 12.44 -7.05
CA THR A 136 8.08 12.35 -8.04
C THR A 136 6.80 11.84 -7.37
N VAL A 137 5.71 11.68 -8.14
CA VAL A 137 4.59 10.84 -7.77
C VAL A 137 5.02 9.38 -7.64
N ARG A 138 4.25 8.59 -6.91
CA ARG A 138 4.43 7.15 -6.74
C ARG A 138 4.13 6.41 -8.04
N TYR A 139 4.98 5.44 -8.37
CA TYR A 139 4.76 4.44 -9.42
C TYR A 139 4.70 3.07 -8.81
N GLN A 140 3.64 2.33 -9.08
CA GLN A 140 3.44 1.00 -8.51
C GLN A 140 3.06 -0.02 -9.59
N PRO A 141 3.43 -1.31 -9.44
CA PRO A 141 3.22 -2.32 -10.47
C PRO A 141 1.76 -2.69 -10.74
N ASP A 142 0.84 -2.37 -9.86
CA ASP A 142 -0.58 -2.70 -9.96
C ASP A 142 -1.44 -1.60 -10.60
N ASP A 143 -0.88 -0.42 -10.91
CA ASP A 143 -1.58 0.69 -11.57
C ASP A 143 -1.42 0.73 -13.09
N TYR A 144 -0.88 -0.33 -13.68
CA TYR A 144 -0.60 -0.50 -15.12
C TYR A 144 0.49 0.44 -15.69
N LEU A 145 1.14 1.25 -14.88
CA LEU A 145 2.25 2.12 -15.31
C LEU A 145 3.59 1.36 -15.30
N ILE A 146 3.73 0.42 -14.39
CA ILE A 146 4.91 -0.44 -14.25
C ILE A 146 4.46 -1.91 -14.41
N PRO A 147 5.19 -2.73 -15.20
CA PRO A 147 4.89 -4.15 -15.31
C PRO A 147 4.92 -4.86 -13.95
N ILE A 148 3.96 -5.77 -13.72
CA ILE A 148 3.79 -6.50 -12.43
C ILE A 148 5.06 -7.25 -12.00
N GLN A 149 5.91 -7.66 -12.93
CA GLN A 149 7.19 -8.34 -12.67
C GLN A 149 8.15 -7.49 -11.82
N ASN A 150 7.99 -6.16 -11.84
CA ASN A 150 8.81 -5.25 -11.02
C ASN A 150 8.55 -5.38 -9.51
N GLN A 151 7.49 -6.07 -9.08
CA GLN A 151 7.29 -6.41 -7.67
C GLN A 151 8.47 -7.18 -7.11
N LYS A 152 9.08 -8.08 -7.91
CA LYS A 152 10.28 -8.82 -7.51
C LYS A 152 11.48 -7.89 -7.31
N ALA A 153 11.73 -6.98 -8.26
CA ALA A 153 12.84 -6.02 -8.15
C ALA A 153 12.65 -5.06 -6.95
N ILE A 154 11.42 -4.59 -6.69
CA ILE A 154 11.13 -3.75 -5.52
C ILE A 154 11.40 -4.51 -4.21
N LEU A 155 10.98 -5.78 -4.12
CA LEU A 155 11.25 -6.65 -2.97
C LEU A 155 12.76 -6.81 -2.72
N GLU A 156 13.53 -7.11 -3.77
CA GLU A 156 14.98 -7.30 -3.71
C GLU A 156 15.71 -6.00 -3.32
N GLU A 157 15.34 -4.87 -3.92
CA GLU A 157 15.99 -3.58 -3.63
C GLU A 157 15.71 -3.07 -2.22
N THR A 158 14.53 -3.37 -1.68
CA THR A 158 14.13 -2.96 -0.31
C THR A 158 14.64 -3.91 0.78
N GLY A 159 15.07 -5.13 0.45
CA GLY A 159 15.34 -6.17 1.45
C GLY A 159 14.06 -6.65 2.17
N GLY A 160 12.92 -6.55 1.50
CA GLY A 160 11.61 -6.82 2.12
C GLY A 160 11.42 -8.26 2.60
N THR A 161 12.17 -9.21 2.04
CA THR A 161 12.14 -10.61 2.51
C THR A 161 12.64 -10.72 3.94
N GLU A 162 13.79 -10.13 4.23
CA GLU A 162 14.42 -10.20 5.55
C GLU A 162 13.78 -9.26 6.56
N LEU A 163 13.39 -8.06 6.10
CA LEU A 163 12.93 -6.99 7.00
C LEU A 163 11.44 -7.06 7.31
N LEU A 164 10.63 -7.49 6.35
CA LEU A 164 9.15 -7.53 6.47
C LEU A 164 8.57 -8.95 6.44
N ASN A 165 9.41 -9.97 6.19
CA ASN A 165 8.96 -11.36 5.96
C ASN A 165 7.97 -11.45 4.78
N VAL A 166 8.29 -10.74 3.68
CA VAL A 166 7.52 -10.73 2.44
C VAL A 166 8.20 -11.60 1.39
N SER A 167 7.42 -12.30 0.60
CA SER A 167 7.87 -13.03 -0.59
C SER A 167 7.04 -12.66 -1.82
N VAL A 168 7.49 -13.06 -3.00
CA VAL A 168 6.76 -12.92 -4.26
C VAL A 168 6.47 -14.30 -4.81
N THR A 169 5.21 -14.55 -5.19
CA THR A 169 4.77 -15.81 -5.82
C THR A 169 5.23 -15.87 -7.28
N GLU A 170 5.06 -17.04 -7.93
CA GLU A 170 5.32 -17.18 -9.38
C GLU A 170 4.47 -16.25 -10.25
N GLY A 171 3.25 -15.88 -9.77
CA GLY A 171 2.37 -14.91 -10.41
C GLY A 171 2.70 -13.44 -10.06
N PHE A 172 3.84 -13.19 -9.45
CA PHE A 172 4.31 -11.87 -9.02
C PHE A 172 3.44 -11.18 -7.95
N MET A 173 2.60 -11.92 -7.23
CA MET A 173 1.84 -11.39 -6.09
C MET A 173 2.67 -11.46 -4.81
N TYR A 174 2.59 -10.42 -3.98
CA TYR A 174 3.19 -10.45 -2.66
C TYR A 174 2.49 -11.44 -1.72
N ASN A 175 3.26 -12.05 -0.84
CA ASN A 175 2.80 -12.84 0.28
C ASN A 175 3.53 -12.34 1.55
N PRO A 176 2.84 -11.80 2.57
CA PRO A 176 1.37 -11.68 2.71
C PRO A 176 0.71 -10.82 1.64
N LEU A 177 -0.57 -11.12 1.33
CA LEU A 177 -1.32 -10.47 0.24
C LEU A 177 -1.52 -8.96 0.47
N LYS A 178 -1.75 -8.54 1.71
CA LYS A 178 -1.93 -7.13 2.06
C LYS A 178 -0.56 -6.44 2.22
N THR A 179 0.17 -6.40 1.10
CA THR A 179 1.50 -5.78 0.94
C THR A 179 1.52 -4.98 -0.35
N MET A 180 2.12 -3.80 -0.32
CA MET A 180 2.28 -2.92 -1.48
C MET A 180 3.74 -2.52 -1.64
N GLY A 181 4.25 -2.60 -2.88
CA GLY A 181 5.57 -2.13 -3.26
C GLY A 181 5.46 -1.04 -4.32
N TYR A 182 6.28 0.00 -4.22
CA TYR A 182 6.26 1.12 -5.15
C TYR A 182 7.61 1.83 -5.24
N VAL A 183 7.78 2.71 -6.25
CA VAL A 183 9.01 3.45 -6.49
C VAL A 183 8.72 4.91 -6.76
N TYR A 184 9.62 5.79 -6.28
CA TYR A 184 9.68 7.21 -6.63
C TYR A 184 10.99 7.50 -7.36
N GLY A 185 10.99 8.49 -8.23
CA GLY A 185 12.20 9.19 -8.60
C GLY A 185 12.56 10.23 -7.54
N ALA A 186 13.85 10.42 -7.30
CA ALA A 186 14.36 11.45 -6.39
C ALA A 186 15.47 12.26 -7.06
N ASP A 187 15.32 13.59 -7.08
CA ASP A 187 16.28 14.52 -7.65
C ASP A 187 16.18 15.91 -7.02
N LYS A 188 17.26 16.71 -7.13
CA LYS A 188 17.29 18.09 -6.63
C LYS A 188 16.56 19.08 -7.53
N ASN A 189 16.42 18.74 -8.81
CA ASN A 189 15.94 19.66 -9.84
C ASN A 189 14.49 19.38 -10.27
N ILE A 190 13.81 18.41 -9.69
CA ILE A 190 12.40 18.14 -9.98
C ILE A 190 11.48 18.95 -9.07
N GLN A 191 10.29 19.25 -9.58
CA GLN A 191 9.23 19.86 -8.77
C GLN A 191 8.75 18.85 -7.71
N ILE A 192 8.52 19.33 -6.49
CA ILE A 192 7.92 18.51 -5.42
C ILE A 192 6.49 18.16 -5.86
N ALA A 193 6.17 16.88 -5.92
CA ALA A 193 4.81 16.43 -6.18
C ALA A 193 3.88 16.88 -5.03
N GLU A 194 2.74 17.47 -5.38
CA GLU A 194 1.76 17.91 -4.38
C GLU A 194 1.06 16.70 -3.71
N LYS A 195 0.90 15.64 -4.47
CA LYS A 195 0.27 14.39 -4.03
C LYS A 195 1.22 13.21 -4.24
N ASP A 196 1.11 12.23 -3.38
CA ASP A 196 1.86 10.97 -3.48
C ASP A 196 1.47 10.18 -4.75
N HIS A 197 0.17 10.02 -4.99
CA HIS A 197 -0.38 9.30 -6.13
C HIS A 197 -1.20 10.24 -7.02
N ASP A 198 -1.00 10.13 -8.34
CA ASP A 198 -1.77 10.88 -9.33
C ASP A 198 -2.78 9.97 -10.03
N CYS A 199 -4.03 10.00 -9.57
CA CYS A 199 -5.12 9.26 -10.17
C CYS A 199 -5.40 9.62 -11.64
N SER A 200 -4.97 10.81 -12.11
CA SER A 200 -5.15 11.21 -13.52
C SER A 200 -4.28 10.40 -14.48
N LEU A 201 -3.13 9.91 -14.00
CA LEU A 201 -2.20 9.07 -14.75
C LEU A 201 -2.57 7.58 -14.72
N CYS A 202 -3.41 7.16 -13.77
CA CYS A 202 -3.80 5.78 -13.57
C CYS A 202 -4.86 5.35 -14.59
N SER A 203 -4.64 4.22 -15.28
CA SER A 203 -5.57 3.66 -16.26
C SER A 203 -6.72 2.87 -15.64
N ASN A 204 -6.72 2.64 -14.32
CA ASN A 204 -7.82 2.00 -13.62
C ASN A 204 -8.95 3.01 -13.36
N TYR A 205 -9.84 3.19 -14.34
CA TYR A 205 -10.98 4.11 -14.24
C TYR A 205 -12.10 3.59 -13.32
N SER A 206 -12.10 2.31 -12.98
CA SER A 206 -13.06 1.69 -12.05
C SER A 206 -12.53 1.61 -10.62
N CYS A 207 -11.40 2.21 -10.31
CA CYS A 207 -10.82 2.19 -8.99
C CYS A 207 -11.71 2.93 -7.97
N GLU A 208 -12.13 2.24 -6.93
CA GLU A 208 -12.97 2.79 -5.87
C GLU A 208 -12.22 3.79 -4.96
N PHE A 209 -10.89 3.82 -5.03
CA PHE A 209 -10.03 4.81 -4.36
C PHE A 209 -9.74 6.03 -5.23
N ARG A 210 -10.27 6.10 -6.46
CA ARG A 210 -10.00 7.19 -7.38
C ARG A 210 -10.52 8.52 -6.85
N SER A 211 -9.66 9.54 -6.79
CA SER A 211 -9.91 10.88 -6.23
C SER A 211 -9.88 11.98 -7.28
N VAL A 212 -10.36 11.74 -8.50
CA VAL A 212 -10.50 12.72 -9.59
C VAL A 212 -11.92 12.84 -10.04
#